data_f2f1bd5afc4cfd2fb6fb382dc852762f
#
_entry.id   f2f1bd5afc4cfd2fb6fb382dc852762f
#
_cell.length_a   1.000
_cell.length_b   1.000
_cell.length_c   1.000
_cell.angle_alpha   90.00
_cell.angle_beta   90.00
_cell.angle_gamma   90.00
#
_symmetry.space_group_name_H-M   'P 1'
#
loop_
_entity.id
_entity.type
_entity.pdbx_description
1 polymer ?
#
loop_
_entity_poly.entity_id
_entity_poly.type
_entity_poly.pdbx_seq_one_letter_code
_entity_poly.pdbx_strand_id
1 'polypeptide(L)'
;FDVPADKIEKSNTIIAIKDKDGKVMWSWHLWIAQPDVLKTTEVTCKTGQKFDFIQEPLGYKETMRLKSKEREVMVRVEQTYGPSSAKQSATFKTRQLGIDKTEAYATYYQHSRKDAFKYSRSEFPTITDKEVSIANGIQNPDKPYEVYMYQDIGFENINLWSMDFDGTTDENKSVKTIYDPCPAGFKVSERNAFTGFTTTGEKTNVKKEFNVTGSYDYGWNFN
;
A
#
# COMPACT_ATOMS: atom_id res chain seq x y z
N PHE A 1 -8.98 15.08 19.80
CA PHE A 1 -8.82 16.12 18.77
C PHE A 1 -9.94 15.99 17.74
N ASP A 2 -10.30 17.08 17.10
CA ASP A 2 -11.31 17.12 16.06
C ASP A 2 -10.66 17.56 14.74
N VAL A 3 -11.11 16.97 13.64
CA VAL A 3 -10.73 17.42 12.30
C VAL A 3 -11.93 18.14 11.71
N PRO A 4 -11.84 19.45 11.40
CA PRO A 4 -12.94 20.17 10.76
C PRO A 4 -13.36 19.52 9.44
N ALA A 5 -14.67 19.46 9.20
CA ALA A 5 -15.21 18.74 8.03
C ALA A 5 -14.68 19.29 6.68
N ASP A 6 -14.42 20.60 6.62
CA ASP A 6 -13.84 21.26 5.44
C ASP A 6 -12.34 20.98 5.22
N LYS A 7 -11.68 20.30 6.16
CA LYS A 7 -10.28 19.89 6.12
C LYS A 7 -10.09 18.38 6.00
N ILE A 8 -11.19 17.64 5.88
CA ILE A 8 -11.12 16.18 5.70
C ILE A 8 -10.72 15.87 4.27
N GLU A 9 -9.47 15.45 4.08
CA GLU A 9 -8.96 14.95 2.81
C GLU A 9 -8.33 13.58 3.04
N LYS A 10 -8.42 12.69 2.04
CA LYS A 10 -7.74 11.38 2.08
C LYS A 10 -6.25 11.59 2.32
N SER A 11 -5.77 11.11 3.44
CA SER A 11 -4.39 11.37 3.88
C SER A 11 -3.89 10.35 4.87
N ASN A 12 -2.57 10.35 5.04
CA ASN A 12 -1.88 9.64 6.09
C ASN A 12 -1.06 10.64 6.91
N THR A 13 -1.19 10.58 8.22
CA THR A 13 -0.37 11.39 9.12
C THR A 13 -0.08 10.63 10.40
N ILE A 14 0.99 11.00 11.08
CA ILE A 14 1.31 10.50 12.41
C ILE A 14 1.04 11.60 13.41
N ILE A 15 0.26 11.30 14.42
CA ILE A 15 0.06 12.15 15.59
C ILE A 15 0.78 11.54 16.79
N ALA A 16 1.36 12.36 17.63
CA ALA A 16 2.11 11.90 18.78
C ALA A 16 1.83 12.74 20.03
N ILE A 17 1.84 12.09 21.20
CA ILE A 17 1.94 12.78 22.48
C ILE A 17 3.39 12.82 22.94
N LYS A 18 3.76 13.94 23.52
CA LYS A 18 5.09 14.21 24.05
C LYS A 18 5.02 14.53 25.54
N ASP A 19 6.09 14.20 26.24
CA ASP A 19 6.26 14.66 27.63
C ASP A 19 6.65 16.16 27.69
N LYS A 20 6.88 16.65 28.90
CA LYS A 20 7.27 18.04 29.16
C LYS A 20 8.61 18.45 28.54
N ASP A 21 9.47 17.48 28.23
CA ASP A 21 10.80 17.69 27.65
C ASP A 21 10.78 17.52 26.11
N GLY A 22 9.60 17.33 25.53
CA GLY A 22 9.38 17.19 24.09
C GLY A 22 9.64 15.79 23.54
N LYS A 23 9.91 14.80 24.39
CA LYS A 23 10.14 13.41 24.03
C LYS A 23 8.82 12.73 23.68
N VAL A 24 8.78 12.01 22.54
CA VAL A 24 7.60 11.25 22.15
C VAL A 24 7.37 10.08 23.10
N MET A 25 6.19 10.02 23.67
CA MET A 25 5.75 8.94 24.56
C MET A 25 4.96 7.88 23.82
N TRP A 26 4.17 8.28 22.83
CA TRP A 26 3.41 7.38 21.97
C TRP A 26 2.97 8.12 20.70
N SER A 27 2.66 7.35 19.65
CA SER A 27 2.16 7.86 18.38
C SER A 27 1.08 6.96 17.80
N TRP A 28 0.25 7.53 16.94
CA TRP A 28 -0.77 6.83 16.16
C TRP A 28 -0.67 7.22 14.71
N HIS A 29 -0.88 6.26 13.84
CA HIS A 29 -1.15 6.51 12.43
C HIS A 29 -2.62 6.91 12.26
N LEU A 30 -2.85 8.09 11.74
CA LEU A 30 -4.17 8.57 11.34
C LEU A 30 -4.32 8.40 9.83
N TRP A 31 -5.17 7.47 9.43
CA TRP A 31 -5.50 7.21 8.04
C TRP A 31 -6.90 7.73 7.74
N ILE A 32 -7.00 8.77 6.92
CA ILE A 32 -8.26 9.32 6.43
C ILE A 32 -8.52 8.71 5.06
N ALA A 33 -9.48 7.80 5.01
CA ALA A 33 -9.81 6.99 3.85
C ALA A 33 -11.28 7.17 3.41
N GLN A 34 -11.72 6.38 2.45
CA GLN A 34 -13.13 6.34 2.07
C GLN A 34 -14.00 5.78 3.19
N PRO A 35 -15.30 6.17 3.28
CA PRO A 35 -16.20 5.70 4.33
C PRO A 35 -16.30 4.17 4.42
N ASP A 36 -16.18 3.48 3.29
CA ASP A 36 -16.38 2.03 3.17
C ASP A 36 -15.09 1.22 3.23
N VAL A 37 -13.94 1.85 3.48
CA VAL A 37 -12.61 1.20 3.43
C VAL A 37 -12.49 -0.01 4.37
N LEU A 38 -13.23 -0.02 5.47
CA LEU A 38 -13.25 -1.14 6.42
C LEU A 38 -14.28 -2.23 6.08
N LYS A 39 -15.03 -2.10 4.98
CA LYS A 39 -15.81 -3.23 4.47
C LYS A 39 -14.86 -4.34 4.05
N THR A 40 -15.27 -5.57 4.31
CA THR A 40 -14.43 -6.74 4.07
C THR A 40 -14.85 -7.53 2.85
N THR A 41 -13.86 -8.23 2.29
CA THR A 41 -14.07 -9.29 1.30
C THR A 41 -13.54 -10.59 1.90
N GLU A 42 -14.38 -11.61 1.94
CA GLU A 42 -14.00 -12.95 2.41
C GLU A 42 -13.10 -13.63 1.36
N VAL A 43 -11.97 -14.14 1.80
CA VAL A 43 -11.03 -14.92 0.99
C VAL A 43 -10.79 -16.27 1.66
N THR A 44 -11.00 -17.35 0.93
CA THR A 44 -10.73 -18.71 1.41
C THR A 44 -9.29 -19.09 1.04
N CYS A 45 -8.46 -19.37 2.04
CA CYS A 45 -7.07 -19.77 1.83
C CYS A 45 -6.93 -21.24 1.40
N LYS A 46 -5.71 -21.65 1.05
CA LYS A 46 -5.40 -23.02 0.57
C LYS A 46 -5.82 -24.12 1.55
N THR A 47 -5.80 -23.83 2.85
CA THR A 47 -6.22 -24.80 3.88
C THR A 47 -7.73 -24.87 4.09
N GLY A 48 -8.51 -24.05 3.38
CA GLY A 48 -9.96 -23.94 3.53
C GLY A 48 -10.39 -22.95 4.64
N GLN A 49 -9.47 -22.36 5.35
CA GLN A 49 -9.76 -21.31 6.34
C GLN A 49 -10.17 -20.02 5.61
N LYS A 50 -11.10 -19.27 6.20
CA LYS A 50 -11.63 -18.01 5.66
C LYS A 50 -11.07 -16.82 6.41
N PHE A 51 -10.75 -15.78 5.65
CA PHE A 51 -10.24 -14.51 6.16
C PHE A 51 -11.00 -13.36 5.52
N ASP A 52 -11.25 -12.32 6.32
CA ASP A 52 -11.88 -11.08 5.88
C ASP A 52 -10.83 -9.99 5.65
N PHE A 53 -10.62 -9.61 4.41
CA PHE A 53 -9.71 -8.54 4.04
C PHE A 53 -10.46 -7.22 3.86
N ILE A 54 -9.88 -6.11 4.34
CA ILE A 54 -10.38 -4.77 4.05
C ILE A 54 -10.20 -4.45 2.56
N GLN A 55 -10.97 -3.46 2.06
CA GLN A 55 -11.04 -3.14 0.62
C GLN A 55 -9.75 -2.56 0.04
N GLU A 56 -8.94 -1.91 0.87
CA GLU A 56 -7.71 -1.25 0.44
C GLU A 56 -6.56 -1.60 1.39
N PRO A 57 -5.31 -1.66 0.92
CA PRO A 57 -4.16 -1.79 1.80
C PRO A 57 -4.13 -0.67 2.83
N LEU A 58 -3.70 -0.99 4.04
CA LEU A 58 -3.60 0.00 5.12
C LEU A 58 -2.75 1.20 4.69
N GLY A 59 -3.31 2.39 4.87
CA GLY A 59 -2.67 3.63 4.44
C GLY A 59 -2.72 3.92 2.94
N TYR A 60 -3.52 3.19 2.17
CA TYR A 60 -3.71 3.47 0.74
C TYR A 60 -4.24 4.88 0.51
N LYS A 61 -3.63 5.58 -0.43
CA LYS A 61 -4.08 6.89 -0.93
C LYS A 61 -3.93 6.93 -2.44
N GLU A 62 -5.04 7.11 -3.14
CA GLU A 62 -5.04 7.43 -4.56
C GLU A 62 -4.44 8.83 -4.75
N THR A 63 -3.37 8.94 -5.52
CA THR A 63 -2.65 10.21 -5.72
C THR A 63 -2.97 10.85 -7.05
N MET A 64 -3.26 10.05 -8.08
CA MET A 64 -3.61 10.54 -9.40
C MET A 64 -4.47 9.53 -10.14
N ARG A 65 -5.53 10.02 -10.77
CA ARG A 65 -6.33 9.26 -11.71
C ARG A 65 -6.34 9.94 -13.05
N LEU A 66 -5.69 9.31 -14.03
CA LEU A 66 -5.77 9.72 -15.42
C LEU A 66 -6.89 8.94 -16.10
N LYS A 67 -7.94 9.65 -16.50
CA LYS A 67 -9.05 9.04 -17.25
C LYS A 67 -9.31 9.84 -18.50
N SER A 68 -9.15 9.23 -19.67
CA SER A 68 -9.60 9.77 -20.93
C SER A 68 -10.51 8.76 -21.63
N LYS A 69 -11.56 9.27 -22.26
CA LYS A 69 -12.40 8.43 -23.11
C LYS A 69 -11.70 8.19 -24.45
N GLU A 70 -11.95 7.01 -25.01
CA GLU A 70 -11.61 6.74 -26.41
C GLU A 70 -12.36 7.72 -27.32
N ARG A 71 -11.69 8.19 -28.34
CA ARG A 71 -12.27 9.06 -29.37
C ARG A 71 -11.67 8.79 -30.74
N GLU A 72 -12.48 8.98 -31.77
CA GLU A 72 -12.04 8.99 -33.15
C GLU A 72 -12.02 10.43 -33.69
N VAL A 73 -11.01 10.74 -34.49
CA VAL A 73 -10.88 12.01 -35.18
C VAL A 73 -10.64 11.73 -36.67
N MET A 74 -11.38 12.40 -37.52
CA MET A 74 -11.10 12.41 -38.96
C MET A 74 -10.14 13.54 -39.28
N VAL A 75 -9.02 13.20 -39.90
CA VAL A 75 -8.02 14.15 -40.35
C VAL A 75 -8.09 14.18 -41.87
N ARG A 76 -8.32 15.40 -42.43
CA ARG A 76 -8.26 15.65 -43.85
C ARG A 76 -7.01 16.46 -44.14
N VAL A 77 -6.21 15.95 -45.03
CA VAL A 77 -5.02 16.64 -45.54
C VAL A 77 -5.31 17.09 -46.97
N GLU A 78 -5.12 18.34 -47.24
CA GLU A 78 -5.33 18.95 -48.57
C GLU A 78 -4.05 19.61 -49.07
N GLN A 79 -3.78 19.42 -50.34
CA GLN A 79 -2.69 20.14 -51.01
C GLN A 79 -3.10 21.61 -51.22
N THR A 80 -2.34 22.55 -50.65
CA THR A 80 -2.64 23.96 -50.71
C THR A 80 -1.95 24.66 -51.90
N TYR A 81 -0.91 24.08 -52.49
CA TYR A 81 -0.14 24.63 -53.59
C TYR A 81 -0.34 23.80 -54.85
N GLY A 82 -0.41 24.50 -56.01
CA GLY A 82 -0.60 23.92 -57.34
C GLY A 82 -1.91 24.34 -58.00
N PRO A 83 -2.09 24.03 -59.32
CA PRO A 83 -3.37 24.33 -60.01
C PRO A 83 -4.57 23.67 -59.33
N SER A 84 -5.71 24.35 -59.28
CA SER A 84 -6.90 23.85 -58.59
C SER A 84 -7.37 22.50 -59.12
N SER A 85 -7.17 22.22 -60.43
CA SER A 85 -7.49 20.94 -61.06
C SER A 85 -6.59 19.77 -60.70
N ALA A 86 -5.42 20.04 -60.05
CA ALA A 86 -4.45 19.04 -59.69
C ALA A 86 -4.32 18.86 -58.17
N LYS A 87 -5.03 19.64 -57.38
CA LYS A 87 -5.00 19.52 -55.90
C LYS A 87 -5.57 18.20 -55.46
N GLN A 88 -4.84 17.52 -54.62
CA GLN A 88 -5.22 16.26 -54.02
C GLN A 88 -5.63 16.43 -52.54
N SER A 89 -6.51 15.62 -52.08
CA SER A 89 -6.87 15.51 -50.67
C SER A 89 -6.97 14.06 -50.26
N ALA A 90 -6.62 13.77 -49.02
CA ALA A 90 -6.77 12.49 -48.40
C ALA A 90 -7.43 12.66 -47.03
N THR A 91 -8.32 11.74 -46.69
CA THR A 91 -8.97 11.71 -45.38
C THR A 91 -8.67 10.35 -44.72
N PHE A 92 -8.26 10.38 -43.46
CA PHE A 92 -8.02 9.19 -42.67
C PHE A 92 -8.57 9.35 -41.26
N LYS A 93 -8.89 8.25 -40.63
CA LYS A 93 -9.30 8.21 -39.22
C LYS A 93 -8.12 7.90 -38.34
N THR A 94 -7.99 8.64 -37.26
CA THR A 94 -7.13 8.29 -36.14
C THR A 94 -7.97 7.95 -34.92
N ARG A 95 -7.57 6.94 -34.18
CA ARG A 95 -8.21 6.52 -32.94
C ARG A 95 -7.27 6.78 -31.78
N GLN A 96 -7.68 7.64 -30.87
CA GLN A 96 -7.02 7.80 -29.59
C GLN A 96 -7.63 6.79 -28.63
N LEU A 97 -6.81 5.88 -28.12
CA LEU A 97 -7.24 4.93 -27.10
C LEU A 97 -7.54 5.66 -25.79
N GLY A 98 -8.55 5.16 -25.08
CA GLY A 98 -8.84 5.62 -23.73
C GLY A 98 -7.71 5.27 -22.78
N ILE A 99 -7.47 6.12 -21.81
CA ILE A 99 -6.55 5.88 -20.69
C ILE A 99 -7.40 5.78 -19.42
N ASP A 100 -7.24 4.71 -18.68
CA ASP A 100 -7.71 4.61 -17.30
C ASP A 100 -6.52 4.11 -16.47
N LYS A 101 -5.78 5.06 -15.91
CA LYS A 101 -4.59 4.80 -15.11
C LYS A 101 -4.74 5.48 -13.76
N THR A 102 -4.64 4.69 -12.73
CA THR A 102 -4.58 5.17 -11.35
C THR A 102 -3.16 5.03 -10.83
N GLU A 103 -2.63 6.09 -10.29
CA GLU A 103 -1.41 6.04 -9.48
C GLU A 103 -1.82 6.20 -8.02
N ALA A 104 -1.30 5.33 -7.19
CA ALA A 104 -1.60 5.33 -5.77
C ALA A 104 -0.36 4.94 -4.98
N TYR A 105 -0.29 5.46 -3.76
CA TYR A 105 0.75 5.10 -2.81
C TYR A 105 0.08 4.55 -1.55
N ALA A 106 0.64 3.47 -1.02
CA ALA A 106 0.35 3.01 0.33
C ALA A 106 1.49 3.43 1.26
N THR A 107 1.20 3.53 2.52
CA THR A 107 2.24 3.71 3.53
C THR A 107 3.08 2.44 3.63
N TYR A 108 4.36 2.60 3.93
CA TYR A 108 5.24 1.50 4.26
C TYR A 108 5.19 1.24 5.76
N TYR A 109 5.06 -0.02 6.14
CA TYR A 109 5.18 -0.47 7.53
C TYR A 109 6.39 -1.37 7.63
N GLN A 110 7.31 -0.99 8.47
CA GLN A 110 8.45 -1.82 8.75
C GLN A 110 8.07 -2.87 9.80
N HIS A 111 8.46 -4.12 9.59
CA HIS A 111 8.21 -5.20 10.51
C HIS A 111 8.58 -4.80 11.94
N SER A 112 7.78 -5.18 12.91
CA SER A 112 7.93 -4.80 14.32
C SER A 112 7.74 -3.32 14.67
N ARG A 113 7.30 -2.48 13.71
CA ARG A 113 6.99 -1.07 13.95
C ARG A 113 5.48 -0.83 13.81
N LYS A 114 4.93 -0.03 14.74
CA LYS A 114 3.51 0.37 14.71
C LYS A 114 3.24 1.58 13.82
N ASP A 115 4.30 2.27 13.38
CA ASP A 115 4.21 3.55 12.69
C ASP A 115 4.26 3.37 11.19
N ALA A 116 3.53 4.22 10.48
CA ALA A 116 3.50 4.29 9.04
C ALA A 116 4.60 5.19 8.50
N PHE A 117 5.34 4.74 7.50
CA PHE A 117 6.40 5.51 6.87
C PHE A 117 6.04 5.86 5.43
N LYS A 118 6.59 6.93 4.90
CA LYS A 118 6.50 7.20 3.47
C LYS A 118 7.26 6.14 2.68
N TYR A 119 6.85 5.89 1.45
CA TYR A 119 7.36 4.81 0.60
C TYR A 119 8.87 4.87 0.30
N SER A 120 9.53 6.01 0.38
CA SER A 120 10.95 6.13 0.00
C SER A 120 11.89 6.02 1.20
N ARG A 121 12.72 4.98 1.21
CA ARG A 121 13.77 4.79 2.23
C ARG A 121 14.93 5.78 2.13
N SER A 122 15.22 6.27 0.93
CA SER A 122 16.42 7.09 0.68
C SER A 122 16.30 8.55 1.16
N GLU A 123 15.11 8.97 1.55
CA GLU A 123 14.82 10.37 1.87
C GLU A 123 14.68 10.65 3.38
N PHE A 124 14.82 9.64 4.24
CA PHE A 124 14.57 9.80 5.67
C PHE A 124 15.78 9.45 6.52
N PRO A 125 15.99 10.19 7.61
CA PRO A 125 16.90 9.74 8.65
C PRO A 125 16.39 8.42 9.25
N THR A 126 17.30 7.46 9.41
CA THR A 126 17.02 6.14 9.97
C THR A 126 17.52 6.03 11.40
N ILE A 127 17.00 5.06 12.15
CA ILE A 127 17.57 4.61 13.41
C ILE A 127 18.66 3.59 13.05
N THR A 128 19.90 3.89 13.45
CA THR A 128 21.06 3.04 13.14
C THR A 128 21.01 1.71 13.89
N ASP A 129 21.71 0.69 13.39
CA ASP A 129 21.73 -0.67 13.95
C ASP A 129 22.06 -0.70 15.45
N LYS A 130 22.96 0.18 15.90
CA LYS A 130 23.38 0.27 17.32
C LYS A 130 22.30 0.85 18.24
N GLU A 131 21.30 1.51 17.67
CA GLU A 131 20.26 2.21 18.40
C GLU A 131 18.89 1.52 18.29
N VAL A 132 18.82 0.39 17.62
CA VAL A 132 17.56 -0.36 17.46
C VAL A 132 17.08 -0.85 18.82
N SER A 133 15.90 -0.38 19.19
CA SER A 133 15.17 -0.83 20.38
C SER A 133 13.71 -0.44 20.29
N ILE A 134 12.84 -1.14 21.01
CA ILE A 134 11.41 -0.80 21.10
C ILE A 134 11.25 0.64 21.58
N ALA A 135 12.00 1.02 22.62
CA ALA A 135 11.92 2.37 23.19
C ALA A 135 12.34 3.44 22.18
N ASN A 136 13.44 3.22 21.45
CA ASN A 136 13.90 4.17 20.44
C ASN A 136 12.94 4.25 19.25
N GLY A 137 12.35 3.13 18.85
CA GLY A 137 11.30 3.11 17.86
C GLY A 137 10.07 3.94 18.26
N ILE A 138 9.60 3.82 19.49
CA ILE A 138 8.47 4.61 20.01
C ILE A 138 8.79 6.10 20.00
N GLN A 139 10.02 6.49 20.40
CA GLN A 139 10.44 7.87 20.47
C GLN A 139 10.68 8.53 19.12
N ASN A 140 10.89 7.76 18.08
CA ASN A 140 11.16 8.23 16.73
C ASN A 140 10.17 7.61 15.72
N PRO A 141 8.88 7.97 15.78
CA PRO A 141 7.85 7.35 14.95
C PRO A 141 7.99 7.68 13.45
N ASP A 142 8.77 8.70 13.11
CA ASP A 142 9.06 9.16 11.75
C ASP A 142 10.32 8.53 11.15
N LYS A 143 11.10 7.77 11.95
CA LYS A 143 12.36 7.18 11.51
C LYS A 143 12.25 5.66 11.44
N PRO A 144 12.37 5.04 10.25
CA PRO A 144 12.50 3.59 10.15
C PRO A 144 13.85 3.13 10.72
N TYR A 145 13.94 1.84 11.07
CA TYR A 145 15.24 1.22 11.34
C TYR A 145 16.04 1.06 10.05
N GLU A 146 17.35 1.30 10.10
CA GLU A 146 18.25 1.11 8.97
C GLU A 146 18.39 -0.36 8.58
N VAL A 147 18.24 -1.26 9.52
CA VAL A 147 18.53 -2.69 9.40
C VAL A 147 17.59 -3.40 8.45
N TYR A 148 18.15 -4.19 7.57
CA TYR A 148 17.43 -5.09 6.66
C TYR A 148 17.17 -6.48 7.26
N MET A 149 18.02 -6.92 8.19
CA MET A 149 17.93 -8.22 8.85
C MET A 149 18.06 -8.06 10.36
N TYR A 150 16.97 -8.25 11.05
CA TYR A 150 16.89 -8.14 12.52
C TYR A 150 17.70 -9.24 13.24
N GLN A 151 18.01 -10.33 12.56
CA GLN A 151 18.78 -11.45 13.11
C GLN A 151 20.23 -11.06 13.48
N ASP A 152 20.81 -10.10 12.75
CA ASP A 152 22.20 -9.69 12.94
C ASP A 152 22.41 -8.81 14.19
N ILE A 153 21.33 -8.29 14.77
CA ILE A 153 21.39 -7.36 15.92
C ILE A 153 20.85 -7.95 17.22
N GLY A 154 20.54 -9.25 17.24
CA GLY A 154 20.02 -9.92 18.45
C GLY A 154 18.67 -9.37 18.93
N PHE A 155 17.87 -8.80 18.04
CA PHE A 155 16.55 -8.29 18.36
C PHE A 155 15.58 -9.48 18.45
N GLU A 156 15.38 -9.97 19.67
CA GLU A 156 14.61 -11.20 19.94
C GLU A 156 13.13 -11.11 19.61
N ASN A 157 12.57 -9.90 19.47
CA ASN A 157 11.17 -9.66 19.18
C ASN A 157 10.97 -9.23 17.73
N ILE A 158 11.25 -10.12 16.81
CA ILE A 158 11.16 -9.83 15.36
C ILE A 158 9.73 -9.46 14.92
N ASN A 159 8.70 -10.01 15.55
CA ASN A 159 7.32 -9.70 15.23
C ASN A 159 6.54 -9.16 16.43
N LEU A 160 6.67 -7.86 16.70
CA LEU A 160 5.86 -7.22 17.74
C LEU A 160 4.38 -7.10 17.37
N TRP A 161 3.97 -7.39 16.15
CA TRP A 161 2.58 -7.32 15.73
C TRP A 161 1.72 -8.46 16.24
N SER A 162 2.36 -9.61 16.61
CA SER A 162 1.66 -10.78 17.12
C SER A 162 2.24 -11.27 18.44
N MET A 163 1.38 -11.59 19.40
CA MET A 163 1.76 -12.21 20.67
C MET A 163 2.13 -13.69 20.53
N ASP A 164 1.63 -14.37 19.49
CA ASP A 164 1.84 -15.80 19.26
C ASP A 164 3.01 -16.08 18.31
N PHE A 165 3.85 -15.10 18.05
CA PHE A 165 5.01 -15.30 17.19
C PHE A 165 6.10 -16.10 17.94
N ASP A 166 6.41 -17.27 17.41
CA ASP A 166 7.43 -18.19 17.99
C ASP A 166 8.79 -18.14 17.27
N GLY A 167 8.92 -17.24 16.30
CA GLY A 167 10.16 -17.06 15.52
C GLY A 167 10.37 -18.08 14.39
N THR A 168 9.47 -19.03 14.20
CA THR A 168 9.69 -20.15 13.27
C THR A 168 8.87 -20.10 12.00
N THR A 169 7.62 -19.62 12.04
CA THR A 169 6.73 -19.60 10.87
C THR A 169 5.81 -18.41 10.83
N ASP A 170 5.55 -17.89 9.64
CA ASP A 170 4.50 -16.89 9.38
C ASP A 170 3.11 -17.54 9.27
N GLU A 171 2.98 -18.82 9.55
CA GLU A 171 1.74 -19.59 9.42
C GLU A 171 0.96 -19.64 10.74
N ASN A 172 1.59 -19.21 11.83
CA ASN A 172 0.99 -19.19 13.15
C ASN A 172 -0.18 -18.21 13.21
N LYS A 173 -1.14 -18.53 14.03
CA LYS A 173 -2.28 -17.64 14.29
C LYS A 173 -1.80 -16.31 14.83
N SER A 174 -2.05 -15.24 14.09
CA SER A 174 -1.70 -13.89 14.53
C SER A 174 -2.62 -13.42 15.67
N VAL A 175 -2.04 -12.98 16.78
CA VAL A 175 -2.76 -12.38 17.92
C VAL A 175 -2.32 -10.92 18.05
N LYS A 176 -3.22 -10.02 17.73
CA LYS A 176 -2.98 -8.57 17.70
C LYS A 176 -2.37 -8.04 18.99
N THR A 177 -1.33 -7.23 18.85
CA THR A 177 -0.72 -6.46 19.95
C THR A 177 -1.01 -4.97 19.80
N ILE A 178 -0.54 -4.16 20.77
CA ILE A 178 -0.58 -2.69 20.68
C ILE A 178 0.35 -2.11 19.60
N TYR A 179 1.29 -2.93 19.09
CA TYR A 179 2.21 -2.55 18.01
C TYR A 179 1.69 -2.88 16.62
N ASP A 180 0.60 -3.65 16.52
CA ASP A 180 -0.04 -3.95 15.24
C ASP A 180 -0.69 -2.66 14.68
N PRO A 181 -0.29 -2.22 13.47
CA PRO A 181 -0.72 -0.94 12.91
C PRO A 181 -2.17 -0.92 12.41
N CYS A 182 -2.81 -2.09 12.32
CA CYS A 182 -4.17 -2.18 11.81
C CYS A 182 -5.20 -1.51 12.74
N PRO A 183 -6.31 -1.01 12.19
CA PRO A 183 -7.41 -0.45 12.98
C PRO A 183 -7.99 -1.44 14.01
N ALA A 184 -8.77 -0.92 14.95
CA ALA A 184 -9.51 -1.75 15.89
C ALA A 184 -10.44 -2.74 15.14
N GLY A 185 -10.44 -4.00 15.57
CA GLY A 185 -11.17 -5.09 14.90
C GLY A 185 -10.39 -5.79 13.77
N PHE A 186 -9.27 -5.23 13.34
CA PHE A 186 -8.38 -5.78 12.31
C PHE A 186 -6.99 -6.05 12.86
N LYS A 187 -6.25 -6.91 12.21
CA LYS A 187 -4.86 -7.27 12.54
C LYS A 187 -4.04 -7.49 11.29
N VAL A 188 -2.72 -7.43 11.41
CA VAL A 188 -1.83 -7.97 10.39
C VAL A 188 -2.04 -9.48 10.35
N SER A 189 -2.41 -9.98 9.17
CA SER A 189 -2.77 -11.38 9.00
C SER A 189 -1.52 -12.25 8.90
N GLU A 190 -1.69 -13.52 9.25
CA GLU A 190 -0.74 -14.59 9.00
C GLU A 190 -0.53 -14.82 7.51
N ARG A 191 0.64 -15.33 7.15
CA ARG A 191 1.02 -15.62 5.75
C ARG A 191 0.01 -16.51 5.02
N ASN A 192 -0.55 -17.50 5.71
CA ASN A 192 -1.52 -18.41 5.15
C ASN A 192 -2.77 -17.72 4.58
N ALA A 193 -3.17 -16.59 5.15
CA ALA A 193 -4.31 -15.82 4.68
C ALA A 193 -4.17 -15.38 3.21
N PHE A 194 -2.94 -15.11 2.75
CA PHE A 194 -2.68 -14.65 1.39
C PHE A 194 -2.68 -15.77 0.34
N THR A 195 -2.68 -17.03 0.74
CA THR A 195 -2.71 -18.17 -0.19
C THR A 195 -4.02 -18.27 -0.97
N GLY A 196 -5.08 -17.62 -0.53
CA GLY A 196 -6.37 -17.57 -1.21
C GLY A 196 -6.40 -16.62 -2.43
N PHE A 197 -5.38 -15.80 -2.62
CA PHE A 197 -5.33 -14.88 -3.75
C PHE A 197 -4.81 -15.51 -5.05
N THR A 198 -4.30 -16.74 -4.99
CA THR A 198 -3.90 -17.49 -6.16
C THR A 198 -4.55 -18.87 -6.21
N THR A 199 -4.73 -19.42 -7.40
CA THR A 199 -5.31 -20.74 -7.62
C THR A 199 -4.44 -21.87 -7.10
N THR A 200 -3.13 -21.64 -7.01
CA THR A 200 -2.14 -22.61 -6.53
C THR A 200 -1.92 -22.54 -5.02
N GLY A 201 -2.31 -21.45 -4.39
CA GLY A 201 -1.96 -21.13 -3.00
C GLY A 201 -0.49 -20.74 -2.80
N GLU A 202 0.24 -20.51 -3.89
CA GLU A 202 1.67 -20.16 -3.88
C GLU A 202 1.89 -18.76 -4.47
N LYS A 203 3.02 -18.15 -4.11
CA LYS A 203 3.47 -16.90 -4.68
C LYS A 203 3.71 -17.08 -6.19
N THR A 204 3.13 -16.22 -7.01
CA THR A 204 3.26 -16.27 -8.46
C THR A 204 3.32 -14.87 -9.09
N ASN A 205 3.99 -14.77 -10.24
CA ASN A 205 3.95 -13.61 -11.13
C ASN A 205 3.10 -13.86 -12.38
N VAL A 206 2.42 -15.00 -12.45
CA VAL A 206 1.60 -15.41 -13.60
C VAL A 206 0.17 -14.93 -13.39
N LYS A 207 -0.27 -13.92 -14.14
CA LYS A 207 -1.61 -13.29 -14.00
C LYS A 207 -2.77 -14.28 -13.93
N LYS A 208 -2.76 -15.35 -14.76
CA LYS A 208 -3.83 -16.36 -14.79
C LYS A 208 -3.96 -17.18 -13.50
N GLU A 209 -2.97 -17.13 -12.63
CA GLU A 209 -2.96 -17.87 -11.37
C GLU A 209 -3.52 -17.04 -10.19
N PHE A 210 -3.83 -15.77 -10.43
CA PHE A 210 -4.50 -14.95 -9.42
C PHE A 210 -6.02 -15.18 -9.47
N ASN A 211 -6.65 -15.27 -8.31
CA ASN A 211 -8.11 -15.34 -8.15
C ASN A 211 -8.77 -13.96 -8.32
N VAL A 212 -7.98 -12.90 -8.26
CA VAL A 212 -8.38 -11.51 -8.37
C VAL A 212 -7.60 -10.83 -9.49
N THR A 213 -8.12 -9.71 -10.00
CA THR A 213 -7.40 -8.90 -10.97
C THR A 213 -6.22 -8.25 -10.30
N GLY A 214 -5.01 -8.53 -10.76
CA GLY A 214 -3.80 -7.98 -10.20
C GLY A 214 -2.53 -8.50 -10.87
N SER A 215 -1.39 -8.11 -10.34
CA SER A 215 -0.09 -8.59 -10.77
C SER A 215 0.84 -8.75 -9.57
N TYR A 216 1.80 -9.63 -9.70
CA TYR A 216 2.89 -9.78 -8.74
C TYR A 216 4.11 -8.99 -9.24
N ASP A 217 4.62 -8.11 -8.37
CA ASP A 217 5.89 -7.42 -8.56
C ASP A 217 6.49 -7.15 -7.17
N TYR A 218 7.52 -7.90 -6.81
CA TYR A 218 8.16 -7.89 -5.48
C TYR A 218 7.21 -8.12 -4.28
N GLY A 219 6.07 -8.71 -4.50
CA GLY A 219 5.06 -8.97 -3.48
C GLY A 219 3.70 -9.26 -4.10
N TRP A 220 2.68 -9.21 -3.28
CA TRP A 220 1.30 -9.34 -3.73
C TRP A 220 0.78 -7.94 -4.07
N ASN A 221 0.53 -7.68 -5.35
CA ASN A 221 -0.10 -6.45 -5.84
C ASN A 221 -1.48 -6.79 -6.39
N PHE A 222 -2.51 -6.09 -5.92
CA PHE A 222 -3.90 -6.23 -6.34
C PHE A 222 -4.37 -4.91 -6.96
N ASN A 223 -5.05 -5.00 -8.11
CA ASN A 223 -5.63 -3.85 -8.81
C ASN A 223 -7.14 -3.80 -8.56
#